data_b486076c318b5fa00c96713d9550d49e
#
_entry.id   b486076c318b5fa00c96713d9550d49e
#
_cell.length_a   1.000
_cell.length_b   1.000
_cell.length_c   1.000
_cell.angle_alpha   90.00
_cell.angle_beta   90.00
_cell.angle_gamma   90.00
#
_symmetry.space_group_name_H-M   'P 1'
#
loop_
_entity.id
_entity.type
_entity.pdbx_description
1 polymer ?
#
loop_
_entity_poly.entity_id
_entity_poly.type
_entity_poly.pdbx_seq_one_letter_code
_entity_poly.pdbx_strand_id
1 'polypeptide(L)'
;PGLVTDGCAPVTRFALSSAYTLAHIAPQVLAGGLPSSYVNQYYSAGTQALAFDSDSRWAGGSVTGNPSAPRYYIGMQLGYLGERGNSVAELVDMIDRSVAADGARPAGTFYFMRTPDPFRSPPRDPFFAAVITALSTLAGSGILIDAVLPVGATQALGVMTGWADPDIAGTDMTLIEGAFCDHLTSYAATFDTASQTKLSRWIAKGASGSHGAVEEPCNYAGKFPHPRVHHYYFQGAALGEAVLRSLQYVPFQGLLYGDPLTRPFAHLPMVTVPDAPSMPVSGVIQLPALASTTHPTAAIAGFRLYVDG
;
A
#
# COMPACT_ATOMS: atom_id res chain seq x y z
N PRO A 1 -14.21 25.74 -6.20
CA PRO A 1 -15.26 24.73 -6.26
C PRO A 1 -14.62 23.35 -6.19
N GLY A 2 -15.21 22.45 -5.38
CA GLY A 2 -14.74 21.07 -5.27
C GLY A 2 -14.90 20.35 -6.62
N LEU A 3 -13.89 19.53 -6.95
CA LEU A 3 -13.91 18.71 -8.16
C LEU A 3 -14.68 17.40 -7.95
N VAL A 4 -14.83 17.01 -6.70
CA VAL A 4 -15.54 15.80 -6.27
C VAL A 4 -16.47 16.17 -5.12
N THR A 5 -17.60 15.50 -5.02
CA THR A 5 -18.60 15.74 -3.97
C THR A 5 -18.75 14.50 -3.08
N ASP A 6 -19.12 14.70 -1.84
CA ASP A 6 -19.57 13.64 -0.94
C ASP A 6 -20.65 14.14 0.04
N GLY A 7 -21.05 13.28 0.96
CA GLY A 7 -22.14 13.59 1.90
C GLY A 7 -21.77 14.59 2.99
N CYS A 8 -20.48 14.94 3.21
CA CYS A 8 -20.08 15.85 4.29
C CYS A 8 -19.48 17.16 3.78
N ALA A 9 -18.72 17.14 2.69
CA ALA A 9 -18.15 18.35 2.10
C ALA A 9 -17.69 18.09 0.65
N PRO A 10 -17.62 19.14 -0.19
CA PRO A 10 -16.92 19.03 -1.48
C PRO A 10 -15.45 18.71 -1.25
N VAL A 11 -14.91 17.79 -2.02
CA VAL A 11 -13.45 17.51 -2.03
C VAL A 11 -12.75 18.62 -2.79
N THR A 12 -11.85 19.33 -2.13
CA THR A 12 -11.11 20.46 -2.70
C THR A 12 -9.63 20.17 -2.88
N ARG A 13 -9.12 19.13 -2.20
CA ARG A 13 -7.74 18.68 -2.26
C ARG A 13 -7.67 17.24 -2.75
N PHE A 14 -6.70 16.96 -3.61
CA PHE A 14 -6.38 15.62 -4.05
C PHE A 14 -5.01 15.22 -3.52
N ALA A 15 -4.90 13.96 -3.10
CA ALA A 15 -3.61 13.37 -2.82
C ALA A 15 -2.79 13.28 -4.11
N LEU A 16 -1.49 13.55 -4.03
CA LEU A 16 -0.60 13.53 -5.20
C LEU A 16 -0.59 12.15 -5.89
N SER A 17 -0.59 11.07 -5.11
CA SER A 17 -0.68 9.71 -5.65
C SER A 17 -1.92 9.46 -6.50
N SER A 18 -3.00 10.23 -6.27
CA SER A 18 -4.24 10.13 -7.04
C SER A 18 -4.08 10.52 -8.50
N ALA A 19 -3.11 11.37 -8.84
CA ALA A 19 -2.84 11.75 -10.22
C ALA A 19 -2.51 10.53 -11.09
N TYR A 20 -1.85 9.54 -10.53
CA TYR A 20 -1.52 8.29 -11.21
C TYR A 20 -2.68 7.29 -11.16
N THR A 21 -3.22 7.03 -9.98
CA THR A 21 -4.27 6.02 -9.81
C THR A 21 -5.59 6.40 -10.49
N LEU A 22 -5.85 7.70 -10.71
CA LEU A 22 -7.06 8.22 -11.34
C LEU A 22 -6.89 8.56 -12.83
N ALA A 23 -5.75 8.27 -13.43
CA ALA A 23 -5.48 8.58 -14.83
C ALA A 23 -6.58 8.06 -15.78
N HIS A 24 -7.16 6.89 -15.49
CA HIS A 24 -8.21 6.27 -16.29
C HIS A 24 -9.55 7.02 -16.27
N ILE A 25 -9.81 7.88 -15.29
CA ILE A 25 -11.01 8.72 -15.16
C ILE A 25 -10.68 10.22 -15.09
N ALA A 26 -9.47 10.62 -15.49
CA ALA A 26 -9.05 12.02 -15.41
C ALA A 26 -10.02 13.01 -16.08
N PRO A 27 -10.60 12.74 -17.27
CA PRO A 27 -11.58 13.64 -17.87
C PRO A 27 -12.81 13.87 -17.00
N GLN A 28 -13.33 12.81 -16.37
CA GLN A 28 -14.48 12.88 -15.47
C GLN A 28 -14.14 13.64 -14.18
N VAL A 29 -12.95 13.40 -13.61
CA VAL A 29 -12.48 14.14 -12.43
C VAL A 29 -12.36 15.62 -12.72
N LEU A 30 -11.77 16.00 -13.87
CA LEU A 30 -11.57 17.38 -14.26
C LEU A 30 -12.90 18.09 -14.59
N ALA A 31 -13.89 17.37 -15.12
CA ALA A 31 -15.24 17.89 -15.34
C ALA A 31 -16.01 18.13 -14.02
N GLY A 32 -15.58 17.52 -12.93
CA GLY A 32 -16.23 17.62 -11.63
C GLY A 32 -17.50 16.76 -11.51
N GLY A 33 -18.11 16.79 -10.32
CA GLY A 33 -19.40 16.12 -10.08
C GLY A 33 -19.31 14.62 -9.75
N LEU A 34 -18.13 14.01 -9.72
CA LEU A 34 -17.98 12.65 -9.24
C LEU A 34 -18.12 12.60 -7.71
N PRO A 35 -18.80 11.58 -7.17
CA PRO A 35 -18.84 11.37 -5.72
C PRO A 35 -17.47 10.89 -5.22
N SER A 36 -17.08 11.29 -4.02
CA SER A 36 -15.85 10.80 -3.38
C SER A 36 -15.91 9.32 -3.00
N SER A 37 -17.10 8.71 -3.10
CA SER A 37 -17.35 7.28 -3.00
C SER A 37 -17.35 6.56 -4.35
N TYR A 38 -16.71 7.13 -5.37
CA TYR A 38 -16.57 6.48 -6.68
C TYR A 38 -15.81 5.16 -6.54
N VAL A 39 -16.43 4.09 -7.03
CA VAL A 39 -15.94 2.72 -6.77
C VAL A 39 -14.61 2.46 -7.50
N ASN A 40 -13.64 1.98 -6.75
CA ASN A 40 -12.38 1.46 -7.27
C ASN A 40 -12.62 0.06 -7.86
N GLN A 41 -12.56 -0.08 -9.17
CA GLN A 41 -12.78 -1.35 -9.85
C GLN A 41 -11.64 -2.38 -9.62
N TYR A 42 -10.51 -1.95 -9.09
CA TYR A 42 -9.42 -2.82 -8.63
C TYR A 42 -9.66 -3.39 -7.23
N TYR A 43 -10.55 -2.78 -6.43
CA TYR A 43 -10.88 -3.24 -5.08
C TYR A 43 -11.36 -4.68 -5.09
N SER A 44 -10.83 -5.49 -4.18
CA SER A 44 -11.28 -6.85 -3.94
C SER A 44 -11.81 -7.01 -2.50
N ALA A 45 -13.02 -7.55 -2.38
CA ALA A 45 -13.58 -7.94 -1.09
C ALA A 45 -13.13 -9.34 -0.63
N GLY A 46 -12.54 -10.13 -1.55
CA GLY A 46 -12.08 -11.49 -1.29
C GLY A 46 -10.68 -11.56 -0.66
N THR A 47 -10.20 -12.78 -0.50
CA THR A 47 -8.86 -13.08 0.02
C THR A 47 -7.94 -13.67 -1.05
N GLN A 48 -8.38 -13.70 -2.32
CA GLN A 48 -7.56 -14.22 -3.41
C GLN A 48 -6.40 -13.26 -3.71
N ALA A 49 -5.19 -13.81 -3.81
CA ALA A 49 -4.07 -13.12 -4.39
C ALA A 49 -4.24 -13.08 -5.91
N LEU A 50 -4.24 -11.88 -6.48
CA LEU A 50 -4.25 -11.67 -7.93
C LEU A 50 -3.06 -10.78 -8.25
N ALA A 51 -2.22 -11.17 -9.18
CA ALA A 51 -1.11 -10.35 -9.62
C ALA A 51 -1.63 -9.08 -10.32
N PHE A 52 -1.05 -7.95 -9.98
CA PHE A 52 -1.30 -6.70 -10.67
C PHE A 52 -0.61 -6.71 -12.04
N ASP A 53 -1.34 -6.27 -13.03
CA ASP A 53 -0.82 -6.00 -14.37
C ASP A 53 -1.48 -4.70 -14.85
N SER A 54 -0.68 -3.66 -15.09
CA SER A 54 -1.16 -2.37 -15.58
C SER A 54 -1.76 -2.43 -16.98
N ASP A 55 -1.40 -3.43 -17.79
CA ASP A 55 -2.00 -3.67 -19.10
C ASP A 55 -3.37 -4.33 -19.02
N SER A 56 -3.67 -4.97 -17.91
CA SER A 56 -4.98 -5.57 -17.67
C SER A 56 -6.04 -4.51 -17.38
N ARG A 57 -7.28 -4.84 -17.71
CA ARG A 57 -8.47 -4.07 -17.35
C ARG A 57 -9.20 -4.74 -16.20
N TRP A 58 -9.81 -3.95 -15.36
CA TRP A 58 -10.35 -4.41 -14.09
C TRP A 58 -11.83 -4.03 -13.93
N ALA A 59 -12.61 -4.95 -13.40
CA ALA A 59 -14.00 -4.72 -13.00
C ALA A 59 -14.34 -5.62 -11.81
N GLY A 60 -14.90 -5.04 -10.74
CA GLY A 60 -15.34 -5.79 -9.55
C GLY A 60 -14.21 -6.59 -8.89
N GLY A 61 -12.97 -6.09 -8.89
CA GLY A 61 -11.81 -6.72 -8.28
C GLY A 61 -11.18 -7.85 -9.10
N SER A 62 -11.58 -8.02 -10.37
CA SER A 62 -11.07 -9.07 -11.26
C SER A 62 -10.67 -8.53 -12.62
N VAL A 63 -9.72 -9.20 -13.27
CA VAL A 63 -9.35 -8.91 -14.67
C VAL A 63 -10.53 -9.20 -15.59
N THR A 64 -10.75 -8.32 -16.56
CA THR A 64 -11.83 -8.43 -17.54
C THR A 64 -11.34 -8.15 -18.95
N GLY A 65 -11.97 -8.79 -19.94
CA GLY A 65 -11.78 -8.51 -21.37
C GLY A 65 -12.59 -7.30 -21.88
N ASN A 66 -13.37 -6.61 -21.01
CA ASN A 66 -14.16 -5.46 -21.43
C ASN A 66 -13.24 -4.28 -21.82
N PRO A 67 -13.25 -3.83 -23.10
CA PRO A 67 -12.37 -2.74 -23.54
C PRO A 67 -12.68 -1.39 -22.91
N SER A 68 -13.86 -1.23 -22.31
CA SER A 68 -14.27 0.00 -21.61
C SER A 68 -13.91 -0.01 -20.13
N ALA A 69 -13.44 -1.15 -19.56
CA ALA A 69 -13.05 -1.20 -18.17
C ALA A 69 -11.72 -0.47 -17.93
N PRO A 70 -11.52 0.13 -16.75
CA PRO A 70 -10.32 0.91 -16.46
C PRO A 70 -9.06 0.05 -16.38
N ARG A 71 -7.93 0.65 -16.75
CA ARG A 71 -6.59 0.24 -16.34
C ARG A 71 -6.19 1.03 -15.11
N TYR A 72 -5.28 0.48 -14.32
CA TYR A 72 -4.76 1.16 -13.13
C TYR A 72 -3.25 1.28 -13.17
N TYR A 73 -2.78 2.34 -12.54
CA TYR A 73 -1.37 2.54 -12.24
C TYR A 73 -1.21 2.61 -10.73
N ILE A 74 -0.23 1.91 -10.19
CA ILE A 74 0.11 2.00 -8.78
C ILE A 74 0.97 3.25 -8.62
N GLY A 75 0.43 4.24 -7.90
CA GLY A 75 1.12 5.49 -7.60
C GLY A 75 1.22 5.66 -6.08
N MET A 76 2.43 5.90 -5.60
CA MET A 76 2.70 6.34 -4.23
C MET A 76 3.62 7.54 -4.27
N GLN A 77 3.48 8.44 -3.30
CA GLN A 77 4.46 9.49 -3.06
C GLN A 77 5.59 8.90 -2.23
N LEU A 78 6.80 8.86 -2.77
CA LEU A 78 7.95 8.26 -2.11
C LEU A 78 8.29 8.97 -0.79
N GLY A 79 8.19 10.32 -0.77
CA GLY A 79 8.44 11.13 0.40
C GLY A 79 8.04 12.58 0.19
N TYR A 80 8.04 13.35 1.28
CA TYR A 80 7.87 14.79 1.28
C TYR A 80 8.98 15.42 2.13
N LEU A 81 9.79 16.28 1.52
CA LEU A 81 10.86 17.00 2.20
C LEU A 81 10.32 18.33 2.77
N GLY A 82 10.19 18.41 4.06
CA GLY A 82 9.66 19.60 4.73
C GLY A 82 9.55 19.39 6.24
N GLU A 83 9.15 20.43 6.94
CA GLU A 83 9.11 20.46 8.42
C GLU A 83 8.35 19.28 9.04
N ARG A 84 7.25 18.85 8.41
CA ARG A 84 6.39 17.74 8.87
C ARG A 84 6.50 16.49 8.00
N GLY A 85 7.42 16.50 7.05
CA GLY A 85 7.75 15.38 6.20
C GLY A 85 8.87 14.53 6.78
N ASN A 86 9.72 14.04 5.89
CA ASN A 86 10.91 13.26 6.22
C ASN A 86 12.17 13.96 5.72
N SER A 87 13.30 13.69 6.35
CA SER A 87 14.60 14.03 5.82
C SER A 87 15.00 13.13 4.64
N VAL A 88 15.98 13.57 3.85
CA VAL A 88 16.54 12.74 2.78
C VAL A 88 17.10 11.43 3.35
N ALA A 89 17.78 11.48 4.50
CA ALA A 89 18.33 10.29 5.14
C ALA A 89 17.24 9.28 5.51
N GLU A 90 16.13 9.72 6.14
CA GLU A 90 15.01 8.83 6.46
C GLU A 90 14.38 8.20 5.21
N LEU A 91 14.34 8.91 4.08
CA LEU A 91 13.78 8.37 2.84
C LEU A 91 14.75 7.37 2.18
N VAL A 92 16.05 7.64 2.21
CA VAL A 92 17.07 6.68 1.74
C VAL A 92 17.02 5.41 2.59
N ASP A 93 17.04 5.56 3.92
CA ASP A 93 16.92 4.43 4.86
C ASP A 93 15.62 3.62 4.63
N MET A 94 14.51 4.29 4.30
CA MET A 94 13.26 3.63 3.97
C MET A 94 13.40 2.78 2.71
N ILE A 95 14.03 3.31 1.66
CA ILE A 95 14.26 2.56 0.40
C ILE A 95 15.17 1.35 0.66
N ASP A 96 16.26 1.56 1.40
CA ASP A 96 17.21 0.50 1.71
C ASP A 96 16.54 -0.65 2.50
N ARG A 97 15.72 -0.32 3.50
CA ARG A 97 14.92 -1.30 4.25
C ARG A 97 13.91 -2.01 3.34
N SER A 98 13.29 -1.29 2.43
CA SER A 98 12.30 -1.85 1.51
C SER A 98 12.94 -2.86 0.57
N VAL A 99 14.11 -2.53 0.02
CA VAL A 99 14.88 -3.43 -0.85
C VAL A 99 15.40 -4.64 -0.05
N ALA A 100 15.90 -4.43 1.17
CA ALA A 100 16.37 -5.52 2.03
C ALA A 100 15.24 -6.49 2.43
N ALA A 101 14.01 -5.97 2.56
CA ALA A 101 12.85 -6.78 2.90
C ALA A 101 12.37 -7.67 1.74
N ASP A 102 12.64 -7.32 0.48
CA ASP A 102 12.08 -7.99 -0.69
C ASP A 102 12.38 -9.50 -0.70
N GLY A 103 11.32 -10.30 -0.63
CA GLY A 103 11.39 -11.76 -0.61
C GLY A 103 12.02 -12.37 0.65
N ALA A 104 12.38 -11.56 1.65
CA ALA A 104 13.02 -12.03 2.89
C ALA A 104 12.08 -12.83 3.79
N ARG A 105 10.75 -12.68 3.61
CA ARG A 105 9.69 -13.37 4.36
C ARG A 105 9.89 -13.28 5.88
N PRO A 106 10.03 -12.06 6.43
CA PRO A 106 10.37 -11.86 7.83
C PRO A 106 9.29 -12.44 8.75
N ALA A 107 9.72 -13.03 9.85
CA ALA A 107 8.81 -13.41 10.93
C ALA A 107 8.44 -12.17 11.75
N GLY A 108 7.17 -12.04 12.11
CA GLY A 108 6.68 -10.92 12.90
C GLY A 108 5.16 -10.92 13.04
N THR A 109 4.61 -9.85 13.58
CA THR A 109 3.19 -9.77 13.92
C THR A 109 2.55 -8.50 13.33
N PHE A 110 1.34 -8.63 12.81
CA PHE A 110 0.47 -7.51 12.44
C PHE A 110 -0.39 -7.12 13.64
N TYR A 111 -0.35 -5.85 14.02
CA TYR A 111 -1.09 -5.32 15.17
C TYR A 111 -2.30 -4.52 14.71
N PHE A 112 -3.47 -4.94 15.17
CA PHE A 112 -4.75 -4.29 14.92
C PHE A 112 -5.23 -3.65 16.21
N MET A 113 -5.32 -2.33 16.20
CA MET A 113 -5.57 -1.54 17.42
C MET A 113 -7.02 -1.09 17.46
N ARG A 114 -7.82 -1.62 18.37
CA ARG A 114 -9.15 -1.11 18.66
C ARG A 114 -9.03 -0.01 19.69
N THR A 115 -9.23 1.22 19.26
CA THR A 115 -9.08 2.39 20.11
C THR A 115 -10.41 2.83 20.71
N PRO A 116 -10.39 3.64 21.80
CA PRO A 116 -11.62 4.19 22.36
C PRO A 116 -12.22 5.34 21.54
N ASP A 117 -11.62 5.73 20.40
CA ASP A 117 -12.14 6.80 19.54
C ASP A 117 -13.41 6.32 18.82
N PRO A 118 -14.57 6.92 19.12
CA PRO A 118 -15.86 6.47 18.57
C PRO A 118 -16.04 6.78 17.08
N PHE A 119 -15.15 7.53 16.47
CA PHE A 119 -15.21 7.92 15.06
C PHE A 119 -14.13 7.28 14.22
N ARG A 120 -12.92 7.06 14.78
CA ARG A 120 -11.75 6.59 14.03
C ARG A 120 -11.51 5.09 14.13
N SER A 121 -11.99 4.44 15.21
CA SER A 121 -11.88 2.99 15.35
C SER A 121 -12.95 2.23 14.53
N PRO A 122 -14.26 2.58 14.62
CA PRO A 122 -15.35 1.82 14.01
C PRO A 122 -15.28 1.63 12.49
N PRO A 123 -14.69 2.52 11.68
CA PRO A 123 -14.57 2.26 10.26
C PRO A 123 -13.78 0.99 9.89
N ARG A 124 -12.89 0.51 10.77
CA ARG A 124 -12.02 -0.64 10.49
C ARG A 124 -12.06 -1.77 11.52
N ASP A 125 -12.29 -1.47 12.80
CA ASP A 125 -12.21 -2.48 13.88
C ASP A 125 -13.15 -3.68 13.72
N PRO A 126 -14.37 -3.56 13.14
CA PRO A 126 -15.24 -4.72 12.94
C PRO A 126 -14.64 -5.79 12.02
N PHE A 127 -13.65 -5.44 11.21
CA PHE A 127 -13.03 -6.34 10.25
C PHE A 127 -11.74 -7.00 10.77
N PHE A 128 -11.19 -6.55 11.89
CA PHE A 128 -9.89 -7.01 12.40
C PHE A 128 -9.87 -8.52 12.68
N ALA A 129 -10.87 -9.04 13.38
CA ALA A 129 -10.93 -10.47 13.72
C ALA A 129 -10.93 -11.38 12.48
N ALA A 130 -11.69 -11.01 11.46
CA ALA A 130 -11.76 -11.76 10.21
C ALA A 130 -10.42 -11.76 9.46
N VAL A 131 -9.68 -10.63 9.46
CA VAL A 131 -8.37 -10.53 8.82
C VAL A 131 -7.31 -11.31 9.60
N ILE A 132 -7.35 -11.28 10.94
CA ILE A 132 -6.45 -12.09 11.78
C ILE A 132 -6.66 -13.59 11.47
N THR A 133 -7.91 -14.04 11.37
CA THR A 133 -8.22 -15.41 10.95
C THR A 133 -7.67 -15.71 9.57
N ALA A 134 -7.84 -14.81 8.59
CA ALA A 134 -7.32 -15.01 7.25
C ALA A 134 -5.78 -15.04 7.21
N LEU A 135 -5.09 -14.22 8.00
CA LEU A 135 -3.64 -14.28 8.15
C LEU A 135 -3.19 -15.62 8.72
N SER A 136 -3.89 -16.14 9.74
CA SER A 136 -3.53 -17.43 10.37
C SER A 136 -3.64 -18.61 9.40
N THR A 137 -4.54 -18.57 8.42
CA THR A 137 -4.62 -19.62 7.38
C THR A 137 -3.39 -19.67 6.48
N LEU A 138 -2.61 -18.58 6.45
CA LEU A 138 -1.35 -18.46 5.72
C LEU A 138 -0.13 -18.61 6.64
N ALA A 139 -0.33 -19.06 7.88
CA ALA A 139 0.68 -19.09 8.94
C ALA A 139 1.23 -17.69 9.33
N GLY A 140 0.48 -16.63 9.04
CA GLY A 140 0.79 -15.27 9.49
C GLY A 140 0.27 -15.01 10.90
N SER A 141 0.93 -14.10 11.63
CA SER A 141 0.55 -13.69 12.98
C SER A 141 -0.17 -12.32 12.95
N GLY A 142 -1.36 -12.28 13.54
CA GLY A 142 -2.10 -11.03 13.76
C GLY A 142 -2.67 -10.99 15.17
N ILE A 143 -2.62 -9.84 15.83
CA ILE A 143 -3.11 -9.63 17.18
C ILE A 143 -4.02 -8.40 17.23
N LEU A 144 -5.18 -8.55 17.88
CA LEU A 144 -6.07 -7.44 18.24
C LEU A 144 -5.75 -6.97 19.66
N ILE A 145 -5.53 -5.68 19.82
CA ILE A 145 -5.24 -5.05 21.12
C ILE A 145 -6.17 -3.85 21.34
N ASP A 146 -6.72 -3.74 22.55
CA ASP A 146 -7.53 -2.60 22.98
C ASP A 146 -6.61 -1.47 23.51
N ALA A 147 -5.98 -0.75 22.60
CA ALA A 147 -5.06 0.36 22.86
C ALA A 147 -4.87 1.23 21.62
N VAL A 148 -4.16 2.35 21.75
CA VAL A 148 -3.81 3.24 20.63
C VAL A 148 -2.63 2.70 19.83
N LEU A 149 -1.61 2.21 20.50
CA LEU A 149 -0.37 1.64 19.90
C LEU A 149 0.05 0.38 20.67
N PRO A 150 0.75 -0.55 20.03
CA PRO A 150 1.21 -1.78 20.68
C PRO A 150 2.49 -1.48 21.50
N VAL A 151 2.34 -1.30 22.79
CA VAL A 151 3.45 -1.08 23.73
C VAL A 151 4.29 -2.35 23.88
N GLY A 152 5.61 -2.23 23.86
CA GLY A 152 6.55 -3.36 24.01
C GLY A 152 6.60 -4.32 22.82
N ALA A 153 5.91 -4.00 21.74
CA ALA A 153 5.90 -4.84 20.55
C ALA A 153 7.27 -4.83 19.86
N THR A 154 7.84 -6.00 19.68
CA THR A 154 9.03 -6.21 18.85
C THR A 154 8.63 -6.86 17.53
N GLN A 155 9.37 -6.62 16.46
CA GLN A 155 9.14 -7.24 15.16
C GLN A 155 7.71 -7.01 14.61
N ALA A 156 7.19 -5.77 14.69
CA ALA A 156 5.90 -5.45 14.11
C ALA A 156 6.00 -5.36 12.58
N LEU A 157 5.26 -6.23 11.89
CA LEU A 157 5.11 -6.22 10.42
C LEU A 157 4.14 -5.16 9.93
N GLY A 158 3.29 -4.68 10.81
CA GLY A 158 2.35 -3.62 10.52
C GLY A 158 1.55 -3.23 11.75
N VAL A 159 1.09 -1.98 11.76
CA VAL A 159 0.22 -1.42 12.79
C VAL A 159 -0.93 -0.71 12.10
N MET A 160 -2.14 -1.03 12.47
CA MET A 160 -3.33 -0.36 12.00
C MET A 160 -4.15 0.16 13.18
N THR A 161 -4.24 1.49 13.30
CA THR A 161 -4.92 2.15 14.43
C THR A 161 -5.90 3.23 13.95
N GLY A 162 -6.83 3.62 14.79
CA GLY A 162 -7.77 4.72 14.54
C GLY A 162 -7.65 5.76 15.66
N TRP A 163 -6.75 6.72 15.49
CA TRP A 163 -6.47 7.77 16.48
C TRP A 163 -5.93 9.02 15.80
N ALA A 164 -6.29 10.22 16.31
CA ALA A 164 -5.87 11.47 15.69
C ALA A 164 -4.37 11.73 15.87
N ASP A 165 -3.89 11.54 17.10
CA ASP A 165 -2.53 11.91 17.50
C ASP A 165 -1.83 10.76 18.23
N PRO A 166 -1.54 9.62 17.54
CA PRO A 166 -0.75 8.56 18.14
C PRO A 166 0.69 9.02 18.37
N ASP A 167 1.23 8.76 19.56
CA ASP A 167 2.63 9.04 19.88
C ASP A 167 3.55 7.97 19.27
N ILE A 168 3.70 8.02 17.94
CA ILE A 168 4.50 7.05 17.20
C ILE A 168 5.98 7.14 17.58
N ALA A 169 6.48 8.33 17.83
CA ALA A 169 7.88 8.56 18.19
C ALA A 169 8.21 8.05 19.59
N GLY A 170 7.32 8.31 20.57
CA GLY A 170 7.54 7.96 21.97
C GLY A 170 7.27 6.49 22.33
N THR A 171 6.62 5.72 21.43
CA THR A 171 6.39 4.29 21.70
C THR A 171 7.69 3.48 21.61
N ASP A 172 7.80 2.43 22.42
CA ASP A 172 8.93 1.49 22.45
C ASP A 172 8.80 0.35 21.42
N MET A 173 7.73 0.34 20.62
CA MET A 173 7.59 -0.66 19.56
C MET A 173 8.71 -0.56 18.52
N THR A 174 9.12 -1.71 17.99
CA THR A 174 10.06 -1.79 16.87
C THR A 174 9.37 -2.37 15.63
N LEU A 175 9.61 -1.75 14.49
CA LEU A 175 9.12 -2.22 13.20
C LEU A 175 10.20 -3.08 12.53
N ILE A 176 9.73 -4.05 11.77
CA ILE A 176 10.60 -4.88 10.94
C ILE A 176 10.68 -4.30 9.53
N GLU A 177 11.74 -4.59 8.81
CA GLU A 177 11.91 -4.17 7.41
C GLU A 177 10.74 -4.63 6.56
N GLY A 178 10.19 -3.72 5.75
CA GLY A 178 8.98 -3.97 4.97
C GLY A 178 7.66 -3.70 5.72
N ALA A 179 7.67 -3.17 6.94
CA ALA A 179 6.44 -2.89 7.67
C ALA A 179 5.56 -1.85 6.99
N PHE A 180 4.25 -2.08 6.99
CA PHE A 180 3.23 -1.10 6.60
C PHE A 180 2.41 -0.69 7.81
N CYS A 181 2.39 0.61 8.12
CA CYS A 181 1.69 1.14 9.28
C CYS A 181 0.85 2.36 8.90
N ASP A 182 -0.36 2.44 9.43
CA ASP A 182 -1.18 3.62 9.25
C ASP A 182 -2.03 3.95 10.49
N HIS A 183 -2.52 5.18 10.55
CA HIS A 183 -3.54 5.58 11.49
C HIS A 183 -4.65 6.34 10.77
N LEU A 184 -5.89 5.89 10.99
CA LEU A 184 -7.07 6.53 10.44
C LEU A 184 -7.31 7.87 11.14
N THR A 185 -7.15 8.95 10.38
CA THR A 185 -7.50 10.29 10.79
C THR A 185 -7.63 11.22 9.57
N SER A 186 -8.17 12.44 9.73
CA SER A 186 -8.53 13.31 8.61
C SER A 186 -7.36 13.99 7.94
N TYR A 187 -6.24 14.24 8.67
CA TYR A 187 -5.17 15.12 8.19
C TYR A 187 -3.75 14.53 8.35
N ALA A 188 -3.64 13.20 8.38
CA ALA A 188 -2.33 12.54 8.50
C ALA A 188 -1.38 12.86 7.33
N ALA A 189 -1.91 13.15 6.15
CA ALA A 189 -1.15 13.47 4.95
C ALA A 189 -1.17 14.97 4.57
N THR A 190 -1.64 15.84 5.46
CA THR A 190 -1.68 17.29 5.26
C THR A 190 -0.46 17.94 5.93
N PHE A 191 0.61 18.11 5.18
CA PHE A 191 1.90 18.56 5.72
C PHE A 191 1.99 20.07 6.00
N ASP A 192 1.06 20.86 5.47
CA ASP A 192 0.98 22.31 5.67
C ASP A 192 0.34 22.73 7.00
N THR A 193 -0.13 21.78 7.80
CA THR A 193 -0.72 22.04 9.12
C THR A 193 -0.13 21.13 10.19
N ALA A 194 -0.02 21.65 11.44
CA ALA A 194 0.43 20.89 12.59
C ALA A 194 -0.67 19.99 13.19
N SER A 195 -1.93 20.14 12.75
CA SER A 195 -3.05 19.34 13.26
C SER A 195 -2.85 17.87 12.96
N GLN A 196 -3.03 17.03 13.94
CA GLN A 196 -2.94 15.57 13.90
C GLN A 196 -1.53 15.05 13.54
N THR A 197 -1.18 13.89 14.06
CA THR A 197 0.09 13.22 13.75
C THR A 197 0.22 12.93 12.25
N LYS A 198 1.40 13.19 11.68
CA LYS A 198 1.65 12.97 10.25
C LYS A 198 2.09 11.55 9.97
N LEU A 199 1.64 11.02 8.84
CA LEU A 199 2.02 9.66 8.38
C LEU A 199 3.54 9.51 8.17
N SER A 200 4.28 10.60 7.93
CA SER A 200 5.74 10.62 7.85
C SER A 200 6.42 10.08 9.13
N ARG A 201 5.72 10.14 10.28
CA ARG A 201 6.23 9.58 11.55
C ARG A 201 6.36 8.05 11.51
N TRP A 202 5.52 7.38 10.72
CA TRP A 202 5.67 5.93 10.49
C TRP A 202 6.96 5.61 9.73
N ILE A 203 7.29 6.40 8.70
CA ILE A 203 8.54 6.24 7.95
C ILE A 203 9.76 6.48 8.85
N ALA A 204 9.74 7.58 9.63
CA ALA A 204 10.79 7.87 10.61
C ALA A 204 10.92 6.76 11.68
N LYS A 205 9.82 6.07 12.02
CA LYS A 205 9.81 4.93 12.96
C LYS A 205 10.36 3.65 12.35
N GLY A 206 10.45 3.54 11.01
CA GLY A 206 11.01 2.38 10.31
C GLY A 206 10.04 1.67 9.35
N ALA A 207 8.84 2.21 9.12
CA ALA A 207 7.93 1.64 8.12
C ALA A 207 8.45 1.87 6.69
N SER A 208 8.11 0.95 5.78
CA SER A 208 8.33 1.08 4.33
C SER A 208 7.22 1.83 3.63
N GLY A 209 6.07 1.96 4.27
CA GLY A 209 4.97 2.77 3.75
C GLY A 209 3.86 3.04 4.76
N SER A 210 3.04 4.00 4.40
CA SER A 210 1.90 4.48 5.19
C SER A 210 0.78 4.99 4.28
N HIS A 211 -0.40 5.19 4.86
CA HIS A 211 -1.53 5.84 4.20
C HIS A 211 -2.10 6.93 5.11
N GLY A 212 -2.56 8.03 4.53
CA GLY A 212 -3.23 9.10 5.28
C GLY A 212 -4.12 9.96 4.39
N ALA A 213 -5.07 10.65 4.99
CA ALA A 213 -5.94 11.57 4.29
C ALA A 213 -5.34 12.97 4.20
N VAL A 214 -5.59 13.68 3.08
CA VAL A 214 -5.15 15.06 2.82
C VAL A 214 -6.26 16.09 3.10
N GLU A 215 -7.46 15.63 3.39
CA GLU A 215 -8.65 16.42 3.69
C GLU A 215 -9.66 15.54 4.42
N GLU A 216 -10.67 16.15 5.06
CA GLU A 216 -11.70 15.42 5.81
C GLU A 216 -12.41 14.34 4.96
N PRO A 217 -12.20 13.05 5.26
CA PRO A 217 -12.78 11.94 4.50
C PRO A 217 -14.17 11.50 5.03
N CYS A 218 -14.72 12.16 6.05
CA CYS A 218 -16.01 11.90 6.67
C CYS A 218 -16.15 10.50 7.30
N ASN A 219 -15.05 9.89 7.73
CA ASN A 219 -15.01 8.54 8.33
C ASN A 219 -15.64 7.43 7.47
N TYR A 220 -15.73 7.61 6.16
CA TYR A 220 -16.18 6.56 5.26
C TYR A 220 -15.12 5.46 5.18
N ALA A 221 -15.47 4.27 5.67
CA ALA A 221 -14.56 3.12 5.71
C ALA A 221 -13.90 2.83 4.36
N GLY A 222 -14.64 2.99 3.27
CA GLY A 222 -14.15 2.75 1.90
C GLY A 222 -13.06 3.72 1.40
N LYS A 223 -12.83 4.84 2.10
CA LYS A 223 -11.77 5.82 1.79
C LYS A 223 -10.42 5.48 2.43
N PHE A 224 -10.39 4.49 3.29
CA PHE A 224 -9.18 4.04 3.99
C PHE A 224 -8.83 2.61 3.58
N PRO A 225 -7.54 2.21 3.64
CA PRO A 225 -7.17 0.83 3.42
C PRO A 225 -7.95 -0.09 4.36
N HIS A 226 -8.69 -1.04 3.78
CA HIS A 226 -9.33 -2.08 4.55
C HIS A 226 -8.26 -2.96 5.23
N PRO A 227 -8.48 -3.48 6.44
CA PRO A 227 -7.48 -4.33 7.14
C PRO A 227 -6.93 -5.49 6.30
N ARG A 228 -7.64 -5.94 5.27
CA ARG A 228 -7.14 -6.91 4.29
C ARG A 228 -5.86 -6.49 3.55
N VAL A 229 -5.46 -5.22 3.62
CA VAL A 229 -4.15 -4.79 3.09
C VAL A 229 -3.02 -5.67 3.62
N HIS A 230 -3.03 -5.98 4.91
CA HIS A 230 -2.03 -6.85 5.52
C HIS A 230 -2.11 -8.29 5.02
N HIS A 231 -3.30 -8.80 4.74
CA HIS A 231 -3.48 -10.12 4.17
C HIS A 231 -2.95 -10.20 2.72
N TYR A 232 -3.29 -9.24 1.86
CA TYR A 232 -2.77 -9.18 0.49
C TYR A 232 -1.25 -9.04 0.47
N TYR A 233 -0.72 -8.19 1.33
CA TYR A 233 0.70 -7.98 1.49
C TYR A 233 1.41 -9.27 1.92
N PHE A 234 0.86 -9.97 2.89
CA PHE A 234 1.39 -11.27 3.36
C PHE A 234 1.30 -12.38 2.31
N GLN A 235 0.38 -12.28 1.36
CA GLN A 235 0.30 -13.17 0.19
C GLN A 235 1.38 -12.89 -0.87
N GLY A 236 2.19 -11.84 -0.72
CA GLY A 236 3.29 -11.51 -1.62
C GLY A 236 2.99 -10.39 -2.62
N ALA A 237 1.85 -9.70 -2.49
CA ALA A 237 1.59 -8.49 -3.27
C ALA A 237 2.62 -7.39 -2.92
N ALA A 238 2.97 -6.55 -3.90
CA ALA A 238 3.71 -5.33 -3.60
C ALA A 238 2.86 -4.39 -2.74
N LEU A 239 3.50 -3.53 -1.94
CA LEU A 239 2.80 -2.65 -1.01
C LEU A 239 1.75 -1.78 -1.70
N GLY A 240 2.13 -1.12 -2.79
CA GLY A 240 1.20 -0.28 -3.56
C GLY A 240 0.00 -1.06 -4.11
N GLU A 241 0.22 -2.29 -4.55
CA GLU A 241 -0.83 -3.21 -4.99
C GLU A 241 -1.77 -3.57 -3.83
N ALA A 242 -1.22 -3.98 -2.69
CA ALA A 242 -2.01 -4.37 -1.51
C ALA A 242 -2.87 -3.21 -1.01
N VAL A 243 -2.31 -2.00 -0.94
CA VAL A 243 -3.04 -0.79 -0.53
C VAL A 243 -4.15 -0.47 -1.53
N LEU A 244 -3.84 -0.39 -2.83
CA LEU A 244 -4.83 -0.05 -3.85
C LEU A 244 -5.98 -1.07 -3.90
N ARG A 245 -5.70 -2.36 -3.77
CA ARG A 245 -6.72 -3.42 -3.71
C ARG A 245 -7.61 -3.35 -2.47
N SER A 246 -7.12 -2.76 -1.39
CA SER A 246 -7.84 -2.64 -0.12
C SER A 246 -8.71 -1.39 -0.03
N LEU A 247 -8.59 -0.45 -0.96
CA LEU A 247 -9.39 0.77 -1.03
C LEU A 247 -10.66 0.54 -1.83
N GLN A 248 -11.82 0.58 -1.16
CA GLN A 248 -13.11 0.38 -1.83
C GLN A 248 -13.42 1.53 -2.80
N TYR A 249 -13.07 2.75 -2.42
CA TYR A 249 -13.26 3.94 -3.25
C TYR A 249 -11.92 4.38 -3.84
N VAL A 250 -11.99 5.04 -5.00
CA VAL A 250 -10.79 5.65 -5.58
C VAL A 250 -10.18 6.65 -4.60
N PRO A 251 -8.85 6.71 -4.46
CA PRO A 251 -8.19 7.44 -3.38
C PRO A 251 -8.09 8.93 -3.65
N PHE A 252 -9.22 9.64 -3.87
CA PHE A 252 -9.19 11.10 -4.09
C PHE A 252 -8.47 11.82 -2.95
N GLN A 253 -8.81 11.50 -1.71
CA GLN A 253 -8.30 12.13 -0.49
C GLN A 253 -7.18 11.32 0.16
N GLY A 254 -6.97 10.08 -0.26
CA GLY A 254 -5.97 9.17 0.32
C GLY A 254 -4.62 9.33 -0.34
N LEU A 255 -3.60 9.68 0.44
CA LEU A 255 -2.20 9.65 0.02
C LEU A 255 -1.57 8.31 0.37
N LEU A 256 -1.06 7.62 -0.65
CA LEU A 256 -0.19 6.48 -0.49
C LEU A 256 1.25 7.01 -0.41
N TYR A 257 1.97 6.64 0.65
CA TYR A 257 3.26 7.24 0.99
C TYR A 257 4.29 6.17 1.35
N GLY A 258 5.46 6.21 0.75
CA GLY A 258 6.54 5.25 0.92
C GLY A 258 6.88 4.51 -0.39
N ASP A 259 7.51 3.34 -0.28
CA ASP A 259 7.92 2.54 -1.43
C ASP A 259 6.81 1.59 -1.90
N PRO A 260 6.23 1.82 -3.11
CA PRO A 260 5.16 0.98 -3.65
C PRO A 260 5.60 -0.43 -4.03
N LEU A 261 6.90 -0.62 -4.26
CA LEU A 261 7.45 -1.87 -4.78
C LEU A 261 7.85 -2.86 -3.70
N THR A 262 7.93 -2.44 -2.44
CA THR A 262 8.23 -3.30 -1.30
C THR A 262 7.34 -4.54 -1.29
N ARG A 263 7.94 -5.74 -1.25
CA ARG A 263 7.22 -7.02 -1.32
C ARG A 263 7.91 -8.12 -0.49
N PRO A 264 7.96 -7.97 0.83
CA PRO A 264 8.74 -8.85 1.70
C PRO A 264 8.29 -10.32 1.65
N PHE A 265 7.03 -10.58 1.35
CA PHE A 265 6.47 -11.94 1.33
C PHE A 265 6.40 -12.55 -0.07
N ALA A 266 6.88 -11.86 -1.10
CA ALA A 266 6.91 -12.40 -2.46
C ALA A 266 7.93 -13.55 -2.60
N HIS A 267 7.63 -14.48 -3.49
CA HIS A 267 8.58 -15.48 -3.98
C HIS A 267 9.26 -14.94 -5.23
N LEU A 268 10.39 -14.26 -5.05
CA LEU A 268 11.09 -13.64 -6.16
C LEU A 268 11.80 -14.69 -7.00
N PRO A 269 11.54 -14.76 -8.32
CA PRO A 269 12.31 -15.64 -9.17
C PRO A 269 13.74 -15.12 -9.31
N MET A 270 14.70 -16.02 -9.24
CA MET A 270 16.09 -15.74 -9.60
C MET A 270 16.29 -16.03 -11.07
N VAL A 271 16.83 -15.07 -11.82
CA VAL A 271 17.14 -15.23 -13.24
C VAL A 271 18.63 -14.99 -13.43
N THR A 272 19.28 -15.89 -14.16
CA THR A 272 20.67 -15.74 -14.59
C THR A 272 20.75 -15.90 -16.09
N VAL A 273 21.62 -15.13 -16.72
CA VAL A 273 21.98 -15.25 -18.14
C VAL A 273 23.45 -15.61 -18.19
N PRO A 274 23.79 -16.90 -18.16
CA PRO A 274 25.16 -17.34 -18.30
C PRO A 274 25.77 -16.81 -19.61
N ASP A 275 27.02 -16.44 -19.56
CA ASP A 275 27.78 -15.96 -20.72
C ASP A 275 27.15 -14.72 -21.41
N ALA A 276 26.45 -13.88 -20.65
CA ALA A 276 25.95 -12.61 -21.19
C ALA A 276 27.14 -11.78 -21.73
N PRO A 277 27.05 -11.24 -22.96
CA PRO A 277 28.10 -10.43 -23.51
C PRO A 277 28.39 -9.20 -22.65
N SER A 278 29.63 -8.94 -22.31
CA SER A 278 30.09 -7.76 -21.57
C SER A 278 30.33 -6.53 -22.46
N MET A 279 30.22 -6.67 -23.77
CA MET A 279 30.42 -5.61 -24.76
C MET A 279 29.27 -5.57 -25.77
N PRO A 280 29.05 -4.44 -26.45
CA PRO A 280 28.08 -4.36 -27.52
C PRO A 280 28.32 -5.46 -28.58
N VAL A 281 27.28 -6.14 -28.97
CA VAL A 281 27.31 -7.20 -29.97
C VAL A 281 26.41 -6.84 -31.15
N SER A 282 26.72 -7.36 -32.33
CA SER A 282 25.91 -7.19 -33.53
C SER A 282 25.57 -8.54 -34.15
N GLY A 283 24.44 -8.63 -34.84
CA GLY A 283 23.96 -9.85 -35.45
C GLY A 283 23.03 -10.66 -34.54
N VAL A 284 22.85 -11.92 -34.86
CA VAL A 284 22.02 -12.84 -34.05
C VAL A 284 22.87 -13.42 -32.93
N ILE A 285 22.41 -13.24 -31.69
CA ILE A 285 23.03 -13.85 -30.52
C ILE A 285 22.02 -14.79 -29.84
N GLN A 286 22.52 -15.83 -29.20
CA GLN A 286 21.75 -16.70 -28.33
C GLN A 286 22.09 -16.37 -26.87
N LEU A 287 21.06 -16.04 -26.10
CA LEU A 287 21.18 -15.75 -24.67
C LEU A 287 20.50 -16.87 -23.88
N PRO A 288 21.24 -17.82 -23.31
CA PRO A 288 20.64 -18.82 -22.45
C PRO A 288 20.17 -18.14 -21.16
N ALA A 289 18.89 -18.26 -20.82
CA ALA A 289 18.33 -17.76 -19.57
C ALA A 289 17.94 -18.95 -18.68
N LEU A 290 18.40 -18.93 -17.44
CA LEU A 290 18.06 -19.88 -16.40
C LEU A 290 17.25 -19.17 -15.32
N ALA A 291 16.20 -19.82 -14.85
CA ALA A 291 15.41 -19.26 -13.75
C ALA A 291 15.07 -20.33 -12.71
N SER A 292 15.00 -19.90 -11.45
CA SER A 292 14.52 -20.69 -10.33
C SER A 292 13.57 -19.87 -9.47
N THR A 293 12.73 -20.53 -8.69
CA THR A 293 11.80 -19.89 -7.74
C THR A 293 11.77 -20.64 -6.42
N THR A 294 11.59 -19.92 -5.33
CA THR A 294 11.33 -20.48 -4.01
C THR A 294 9.84 -20.76 -3.76
N HIS A 295 8.97 -20.45 -4.73
CA HIS A 295 7.54 -20.71 -4.60
C HIS A 295 7.28 -22.22 -4.50
N PRO A 296 6.50 -22.70 -3.48
CA PRO A 296 6.39 -24.13 -3.22
C PRO A 296 5.68 -24.92 -4.32
N THR A 297 4.82 -24.28 -5.11
CA THR A 297 3.97 -24.95 -6.10
C THR A 297 3.95 -24.29 -7.48
N ALA A 298 4.33 -23.00 -7.61
CA ALA A 298 4.33 -22.32 -8.90
C ALA A 298 5.68 -22.50 -9.61
N ALA A 299 5.63 -22.94 -10.87
CA ALA A 299 6.80 -23.01 -11.75
C ALA A 299 7.02 -21.68 -12.48
N ILE A 300 8.22 -21.51 -13.03
CA ILE A 300 8.52 -20.42 -13.95
C ILE A 300 7.72 -20.64 -15.25
N ALA A 301 6.84 -19.70 -15.57
CA ALA A 301 5.96 -19.81 -16.75
C ALA A 301 6.62 -19.31 -18.04
N GLY A 302 7.63 -18.45 -17.95
CA GLY A 302 8.32 -17.88 -19.10
C GLY A 302 9.27 -16.75 -18.73
N PHE A 303 9.89 -16.19 -19.76
CA PHE A 303 10.80 -15.04 -19.65
C PHE A 303 10.27 -13.89 -20.49
N ARG A 304 10.53 -12.67 -20.05
CA ARG A 304 10.39 -11.45 -20.84
C ARG A 304 11.77 -10.81 -20.96
N LEU A 305 12.17 -10.50 -22.19
CA LEU A 305 13.40 -9.74 -22.46
C LEU A 305 13.00 -8.31 -22.82
N TYR A 306 13.64 -7.38 -22.13
CA TYR A 306 13.58 -5.95 -22.45
C TYR A 306 14.94 -5.54 -22.98
N VAL A 307 14.97 -4.84 -24.11
CA VAL A 307 16.16 -4.29 -24.73
C VAL A 307 16.02 -2.78 -24.75
N ASP A 308 17.01 -2.07 -24.19
CA ASP A 308 17.03 -0.61 -24.07
C ASP A 308 15.84 0.00 -23.30
N GLY A 309 15.24 -0.73 -22.37
CA GLY A 309 14.20 -0.29 -21.43
C GLY A 309 12.80 -0.67 -21.81
#